data_ff96cdc4725a3a25024a8030282449c2
#
_entry.id   ff96cdc4725a3a25024a8030282449c2
#
_cell.length_a   1.000
_cell.length_b   1.000
_cell.length_c   1.000
_cell.angle_alpha   90.00
_cell.angle_beta   90.00
_cell.angle_gamma   90.00
#
_symmetry.space_group_name_H-M   'P 1'
#
loop_
_entity.id
_entity.type
_entity.pdbx_description
1 polymer ?
#
loop_
_entity_poly.entity_id
_entity_poly.type
_entity_poly.pdbx_seq_one_letter_code
_entity_poly.pdbx_strand_id
1 'polypeptide(L)'
;MAALIDAIDVKRKNFFEFENTPYLCLEAVVNTPTARGGQTLVRLKMRNLLTNAVFEKSFKANDKFREPDLQSVPASYLYSDGEGSHFLDQESYETLTLSETMVGDALDFLVEGAIVELRKYNGNPIGLDLPIFVELKIAQTEPGVKGDSSSGSVTKTAKLETGLEIRVPLFIKEGEKVKVSTERREFAGRA
;
A
#
# COMPACT_ATOMS: atom_id res chain seq x y z
N MET A 1 -6.04 -27.30 5.95
CA MET A 1 -7.29 -26.77 6.56
C MET A 1 -7.02 -25.32 6.86
N ALA A 2 -7.82 -24.40 6.33
CA ALA A 2 -7.67 -22.97 6.64
C ALA A 2 -7.91 -22.73 8.14
N ALA A 3 -7.06 -21.96 8.78
CA ALA A 3 -7.24 -21.57 10.17
C ALA A 3 -8.50 -20.71 10.30
N LEU A 4 -9.20 -20.86 11.42
CA LEU A 4 -10.37 -20.06 11.76
C LEU A 4 -9.97 -19.04 12.82
N ILE A 5 -10.32 -17.78 12.59
CA ILE A 5 -10.12 -16.66 13.51
C ILE A 5 -11.49 -16.22 14.06
N ASP A 6 -11.63 -16.06 15.36
CA ASP A 6 -12.84 -15.47 15.93
C ASP A 6 -12.85 -13.95 15.72
N ALA A 7 -14.03 -13.36 15.52
CA ALA A 7 -14.14 -11.92 15.22
C ALA A 7 -13.49 -11.04 16.30
N ILE A 8 -13.52 -11.50 17.58
CA ILE A 8 -12.90 -10.79 18.71
C ILE A 8 -11.37 -10.76 18.63
N ASP A 9 -10.76 -11.71 17.93
CA ASP A 9 -9.31 -11.82 17.78
C ASP A 9 -8.78 -11.05 16.57
N VAL A 10 -9.67 -10.57 15.70
CA VAL A 10 -9.28 -9.75 14.53
C VAL A 10 -8.77 -8.40 14.99
N LYS A 11 -7.53 -8.08 14.61
CA LYS A 11 -6.86 -6.82 14.91
C LYS A 11 -6.61 -6.00 13.64
N ARG A 12 -6.29 -4.73 13.81
CA ARG A 12 -5.84 -3.86 12.72
C ARG A 12 -4.67 -4.52 11.97
N LYS A 13 -4.72 -4.46 10.64
CA LYS A 13 -3.79 -5.08 9.69
C LYS A 13 -3.94 -6.60 9.54
N ASN A 14 -4.85 -7.26 10.24
CA ASN A 14 -5.14 -8.66 9.95
C ASN A 14 -5.92 -8.80 8.64
N PHE A 15 -5.62 -9.85 7.91
CA PHE A 15 -6.39 -10.33 6.78
C PHE A 15 -7.34 -11.42 7.24
N PHE A 16 -8.57 -11.40 6.74
CA PHE A 16 -9.56 -12.43 7.00
C PHE A 16 -10.51 -12.58 5.80
N GLU A 17 -11.08 -13.75 5.64
CA GLU A 17 -12.04 -14.06 4.60
C GLU A 17 -13.44 -14.14 5.20
N PHE A 18 -14.36 -13.37 4.64
CA PHE A 18 -15.77 -13.37 4.97
C PHE A 18 -16.58 -13.44 3.68
N GLU A 19 -17.53 -14.40 3.62
CA GLU A 19 -18.36 -14.66 2.43
C GLU A 19 -17.53 -14.84 1.14
N ASN A 20 -16.46 -15.65 1.23
CA ASN A 20 -15.50 -15.94 0.15
C ASN A 20 -14.84 -14.68 -0.46
N THR A 21 -14.70 -13.64 0.34
CA THR A 21 -14.06 -12.39 -0.06
C THR A 21 -12.98 -12.05 0.95
N PRO A 22 -11.76 -11.72 0.50
CA PRO A 22 -10.65 -11.35 1.39
C PRO A 22 -10.78 -9.89 1.81
N TYR A 23 -10.58 -9.63 3.10
CA TYR A 23 -10.63 -8.31 3.72
C TYR A 23 -9.37 -8.01 4.50
N LEU A 24 -9.01 -6.73 4.52
CA LEU A 24 -8.02 -6.15 5.43
C LEU A 24 -8.75 -5.40 6.55
N CYS A 25 -8.50 -5.76 7.80
CA CYS A 25 -9.00 -5.01 8.95
C CYS A 25 -8.25 -3.68 9.08
N LEU A 26 -8.96 -2.57 8.99
CA LEU A 26 -8.43 -1.22 9.19
C LEU A 26 -8.57 -0.77 10.65
N GLU A 27 -9.67 -1.18 11.30
CA GLU A 27 -9.97 -0.87 12.69
C GLU A 27 -10.89 -1.93 13.28
N ALA A 28 -10.66 -2.29 14.53
CA ALA A 28 -11.50 -3.21 15.29
C ALA A 28 -11.88 -2.59 16.64
N VAL A 29 -13.17 -2.50 16.93
CA VAL A 29 -13.71 -1.98 18.18
C VAL A 29 -14.59 -3.02 18.83
N VAL A 30 -14.22 -3.46 20.04
CA VAL A 30 -15.00 -4.40 20.83
C VAL A 30 -16.00 -3.65 21.72
N ASN A 31 -17.27 -3.94 21.57
CA ASN A 31 -18.36 -3.38 22.37
C ASN A 31 -18.90 -4.48 23.31
N THR A 32 -18.54 -4.37 24.57
CA THR A 32 -19.07 -5.26 25.65
C THR A 32 -20.39 -4.70 26.17
N PRO A 33 -21.43 -5.51 26.24
CA PRO A 33 -22.72 -5.04 26.76
C PRO A 33 -22.65 -4.79 28.27
N THR A 34 -23.29 -3.73 28.71
CA THR A 34 -23.42 -3.38 30.14
C THR A 34 -24.56 -4.13 30.82
N ALA A 35 -25.48 -4.73 30.07
CA ALA A 35 -26.64 -5.47 30.59
C ALA A 35 -26.37 -6.99 30.69
N ARG A 36 -26.91 -7.65 31.72
CA ARG A 36 -26.87 -9.11 31.84
C ARG A 36 -27.54 -9.79 30.64
N GLY A 37 -26.81 -10.69 29.95
CA GLY A 37 -27.32 -11.44 28.79
C GLY A 37 -27.08 -10.76 27.42
N GLY A 38 -26.46 -9.60 27.36
CA GLY A 38 -26.08 -8.98 26.10
C GLY A 38 -24.90 -9.71 25.43
N GLN A 39 -24.89 -9.73 24.09
CA GLN A 39 -23.78 -10.30 23.31
C GLN A 39 -22.68 -9.28 23.08
N THR A 40 -21.42 -9.69 23.24
CA THR A 40 -20.27 -8.89 22.82
C THR A 40 -20.27 -8.78 21.29
N LEU A 41 -20.23 -7.55 20.79
CA LEU A 41 -20.14 -7.24 19.37
C LEU A 41 -18.78 -6.67 19.04
N VAL A 42 -18.25 -7.06 17.89
CA VAL A 42 -17.02 -6.51 17.33
C VAL A 42 -17.37 -5.73 16.07
N ARG A 43 -17.13 -4.43 16.09
CA ARG A 43 -17.29 -3.59 14.91
C ARG A 43 -15.96 -3.53 14.17
N LEU A 44 -15.95 -4.04 12.94
CA LEU A 44 -14.80 -4.04 12.06
C LEU A 44 -14.99 -3.01 10.96
N LYS A 45 -14.03 -2.09 10.83
CA LYS A 45 -13.84 -1.29 9.63
C LYS A 45 -12.87 -2.05 8.75
N MET A 46 -13.31 -2.40 7.55
CA MET A 46 -12.60 -3.34 6.70
C MET A 46 -12.57 -2.88 5.24
N ARG A 47 -11.49 -3.22 4.55
CA ARG A 47 -11.33 -2.98 3.12
C ARG A 47 -11.45 -4.30 2.38
N ASN A 48 -12.34 -4.34 1.40
CA ASN A 48 -12.41 -5.43 0.44
C ASN A 48 -11.17 -5.39 -0.46
N LEU A 49 -10.40 -6.48 -0.50
CA LEU A 49 -9.14 -6.51 -1.26
C LEU A 49 -9.36 -6.68 -2.77
N LEU A 50 -10.57 -7.05 -3.21
CA LEU A 50 -10.89 -7.20 -4.63
C LEU A 50 -11.39 -5.89 -5.24
N THR A 51 -12.14 -5.08 -4.46
CA THR A 51 -12.81 -3.87 -4.95
C THR A 51 -12.25 -2.58 -4.35
N ASN A 52 -11.34 -2.67 -3.36
CA ASN A 52 -10.83 -1.57 -2.54
C ASN A 52 -11.91 -0.80 -1.74
N ALA A 53 -13.18 -1.22 -1.78
CA ALA A 53 -14.26 -0.61 -1.03
C ALA A 53 -14.03 -0.75 0.48
N VAL A 54 -14.26 0.34 1.22
CA VAL A 54 -14.14 0.38 2.68
C VAL A 54 -15.53 0.51 3.28
N PHE A 55 -15.86 -0.34 4.24
CA PHE A 55 -17.12 -0.28 4.99
C PHE A 55 -16.96 -0.80 6.42
N GLU A 56 -17.97 -0.57 7.23
CA GLU A 56 -18.02 -1.05 8.61
C GLU A 56 -19.14 -2.08 8.76
N LYS A 57 -18.85 -3.14 9.52
CA LYS A 57 -19.83 -4.16 9.87
C LYS A 57 -19.60 -4.64 11.29
N SER A 58 -20.69 -4.92 12.01
CA SER A 58 -20.65 -5.50 13.33
C SER A 58 -20.87 -7.01 13.26
N PHE A 59 -20.06 -7.75 13.98
CA PHE A 59 -20.09 -9.20 14.10
C PHE A 59 -20.24 -9.60 15.56
N LYS A 60 -20.71 -10.81 15.82
CA LYS A 60 -20.68 -11.39 17.16
C LYS A 60 -19.23 -11.79 17.49
N ALA A 61 -18.86 -11.72 18.74
CA ALA A 61 -17.49 -12.03 19.19
C ALA A 61 -16.98 -13.40 18.70
N ASN A 62 -17.87 -14.39 18.62
CA ASN A 62 -17.60 -15.79 18.23
C ASN A 62 -17.92 -16.08 16.75
N ASP A 63 -18.26 -15.09 15.93
CA ASP A 63 -18.32 -15.29 14.49
C ASP A 63 -16.92 -15.67 13.99
N LYS A 64 -16.88 -16.67 13.09
CA LYS A 64 -15.62 -17.23 12.62
C LYS A 64 -15.34 -16.79 11.19
N PHE A 65 -14.12 -16.33 10.99
CA PHE A 65 -13.59 -16.01 9.68
C PHE A 65 -12.53 -17.04 9.29
N ARG A 66 -12.36 -17.25 7.99
CA ARG A 66 -11.25 -18.05 7.46
C ARG A 66 -10.03 -17.16 7.28
N GLU A 67 -8.86 -17.75 7.38
CA GLU A 67 -7.65 -17.12 6.91
C GLU A 67 -7.64 -17.21 5.37
N PRO A 68 -7.52 -16.07 4.65
CA PRO A 68 -7.51 -16.08 3.19
C PRO A 68 -6.20 -16.68 2.67
N ASP A 69 -6.27 -17.42 1.57
CA ASP A 69 -5.07 -17.90 0.86
C ASP A 69 -4.44 -16.73 0.08
N LEU A 70 -3.63 -15.95 0.79
CA LEU A 70 -2.88 -14.84 0.25
C LEU A 70 -1.42 -15.26 0.04
N GLN A 71 -0.95 -15.06 -1.18
CA GLN A 71 0.45 -15.27 -1.56
C GLN A 71 1.06 -13.93 -1.93
N SER A 72 2.32 -13.72 -1.55
CA SER A 72 3.13 -12.59 -1.97
C SER A 72 4.24 -13.11 -2.86
N VAL A 73 4.37 -12.56 -4.06
CA VAL A 73 5.40 -12.94 -5.03
C VAL A 73 6.16 -11.71 -5.51
N PRO A 74 7.50 -11.80 -5.62
CA PRO A 74 8.29 -10.70 -6.16
C PRO A 74 8.00 -10.54 -7.65
N ALA A 75 7.77 -9.30 -8.08
CA ALA A 75 7.52 -9.00 -9.48
C ALA A 75 8.21 -7.70 -9.89
N SER A 76 8.62 -7.60 -11.14
CA SER A 76 9.14 -6.36 -11.71
C SER A 76 8.06 -5.64 -12.51
N TYR A 77 7.93 -4.35 -12.24
CA TYR A 77 7.07 -3.47 -13.03
C TYR A 77 7.62 -3.31 -14.43
N LEU A 78 6.78 -3.51 -15.45
CA LEU A 78 7.15 -3.34 -16.85
C LEU A 78 6.71 -1.98 -17.37
N TYR A 79 5.41 -1.78 -17.51
CA TYR A 79 4.79 -0.56 -18.03
C TYR A 79 3.30 -0.52 -17.66
N SER A 80 2.67 0.62 -17.94
CA SER A 80 1.21 0.79 -17.87
C SER A 80 0.65 1.23 -19.22
N ASP A 81 -0.54 0.75 -19.54
CA ASP A 81 -1.29 1.13 -20.74
C ASP A 81 -2.79 1.27 -20.43
N GLY A 82 -3.64 1.27 -21.45
CA GLY A 82 -5.09 1.40 -21.30
C GLY A 82 -5.78 0.17 -20.67
N GLU A 83 -5.09 -0.97 -20.55
CA GLU A 83 -5.58 -2.19 -19.93
C GLU A 83 -5.20 -2.27 -18.44
N GLY A 84 -4.14 -1.56 -18.04
CA GLY A 84 -3.65 -1.53 -16.67
C GLY A 84 -2.14 -1.45 -16.56
N SER A 85 -1.64 -1.87 -15.40
CA SER A 85 -0.19 -1.96 -15.12
C SER A 85 0.28 -3.40 -15.19
N HIS A 86 1.35 -3.62 -15.94
CA HIS A 86 1.90 -4.94 -16.24
C HIS A 86 3.13 -5.20 -15.40
N PHE A 87 3.16 -6.40 -14.81
CA PHE A 87 4.25 -6.86 -13.93
C PHE A 87 4.72 -8.24 -14.38
N LEU A 88 6.02 -8.46 -14.36
CA LEU A 88 6.62 -9.77 -14.57
C LEU A 88 6.82 -10.46 -13.22
N ASP A 89 6.09 -11.52 -12.97
CA ASP A 89 6.29 -12.40 -11.82
C ASP A 89 7.68 -13.06 -11.91
N GLN A 90 8.51 -12.87 -10.87
CA GLN A 90 9.90 -13.35 -10.88
C GLN A 90 10.01 -14.86 -10.60
N GLU A 91 8.93 -15.50 -10.17
CA GLU A 91 8.91 -16.93 -9.89
C GLU A 91 8.35 -17.73 -11.07
N SER A 92 7.20 -17.30 -11.60
CA SER A 92 6.54 -18.00 -12.74
C SER A 92 6.96 -17.49 -14.11
N TYR A 93 7.56 -16.29 -14.18
CA TYR A 93 7.88 -15.58 -15.42
C TYR A 93 6.65 -15.25 -16.28
N GLU A 94 5.50 -15.19 -15.65
CA GLU A 94 4.26 -14.78 -16.31
C GLU A 94 4.03 -13.27 -16.15
N THR A 95 3.44 -12.65 -17.16
CA THR A 95 3.00 -11.26 -17.07
C THR A 95 1.63 -11.20 -16.40
N LEU A 96 1.55 -10.44 -15.31
CA LEU A 96 0.34 -10.19 -14.55
C LEU A 96 -0.11 -8.75 -14.74
N THR A 97 -1.38 -8.52 -15.01
CA THR A 97 -1.95 -7.20 -15.20
C THR A 97 -2.82 -6.83 -14.00
N LEU A 98 -2.54 -5.68 -13.40
CA LEU A 98 -3.35 -5.08 -12.34
C LEU A 98 -4.10 -3.87 -12.90
N SER A 99 -5.36 -3.75 -12.53
CA SER A 99 -6.16 -2.57 -12.88
C SER A 99 -5.62 -1.31 -12.17
N GLU A 100 -5.90 -0.15 -12.74
CA GLU A 100 -5.53 1.14 -12.16
C GLU A 100 -6.02 1.29 -10.70
N THR A 101 -7.22 0.77 -10.39
CA THR A 101 -7.78 0.78 -9.03
C THR A 101 -7.00 -0.08 -8.03
N MET A 102 -6.35 -1.15 -8.50
CA MET A 102 -5.54 -2.03 -7.66
C MET A 102 -4.15 -1.45 -7.41
N VAL A 103 -3.58 -0.77 -8.39
CA VAL A 103 -2.26 -0.14 -8.28
C VAL A 103 -2.36 1.21 -7.58
N GLY A 104 -3.38 2.01 -7.91
CA GLY A 104 -3.63 3.31 -7.30
C GLY A 104 -2.39 4.21 -7.27
N ASP A 105 -2.17 4.84 -6.12
CA ASP A 105 -1.05 5.77 -5.89
C ASP A 105 0.34 5.13 -5.96
N ALA A 106 0.44 3.80 -6.04
CA ALA A 106 1.73 3.12 -6.16
C ALA A 106 2.44 3.45 -7.47
N LEU A 107 1.69 3.82 -8.53
CA LEU A 107 2.26 4.28 -9.81
C LEU A 107 3.23 5.45 -9.66
N ASP A 108 3.00 6.33 -8.68
CA ASP A 108 3.88 7.48 -8.42
C ASP A 108 5.30 7.08 -7.99
N PHE A 109 5.51 5.81 -7.68
CA PHE A 109 6.78 5.26 -7.20
C PHE A 109 7.37 4.19 -8.13
N LEU A 110 6.67 3.83 -9.20
CA LEU A 110 7.08 2.77 -10.11
C LEU A 110 7.83 3.33 -11.32
N VAL A 111 9.00 2.78 -11.56
CA VAL A 111 9.76 2.94 -12.80
C VAL A 111 9.98 1.57 -13.40
N GLU A 112 10.19 1.47 -14.71
CA GLU A 112 10.48 0.21 -15.39
C GLU A 112 11.60 -0.58 -14.68
N GLY A 113 11.34 -1.86 -14.40
CA GLY A 113 12.24 -2.73 -13.66
C GLY A 113 12.16 -2.61 -12.14
N ALA A 114 11.34 -1.71 -11.57
CA ALA A 114 11.15 -1.62 -10.12
C ALA A 114 10.58 -2.93 -9.57
N ILE A 115 11.19 -3.44 -8.50
CA ILE A 115 10.74 -4.67 -7.82
C ILE A 115 9.71 -4.32 -6.76
N VAL A 116 8.59 -5.02 -6.81
CA VAL A 116 7.47 -4.93 -5.87
C VAL A 116 7.04 -6.32 -5.41
N GLU A 117 6.25 -6.38 -4.35
CA GLU A 117 5.59 -7.60 -3.91
C GLU A 117 4.15 -7.59 -4.42
N LEU A 118 3.82 -8.51 -5.34
CA LEU A 118 2.43 -8.70 -5.78
C LEU A 118 1.71 -9.61 -4.81
N ARG A 119 0.52 -9.17 -4.40
CA ARG A 119 -0.36 -9.97 -3.57
C ARG A 119 -1.35 -10.71 -4.46
N LYS A 120 -1.37 -12.03 -4.34
CA LYS A 120 -2.31 -12.92 -5.03
C LYS A 120 -3.31 -13.52 -4.04
N TYR A 121 -4.55 -13.63 -4.47
CA TYR A 121 -5.61 -14.37 -3.77
C TYR A 121 -6.15 -15.45 -4.69
N ASN A 122 -6.07 -16.71 -4.27
CA ASN A 122 -6.42 -17.86 -5.11
C ASN A 122 -5.74 -17.80 -6.50
N GLY A 123 -4.46 -17.39 -6.54
CA GLY A 123 -3.67 -17.28 -7.77
C GLY A 123 -3.89 -16.02 -8.61
N ASN A 124 -4.91 -15.21 -8.32
CA ASN A 124 -5.18 -13.96 -9.03
C ASN A 124 -4.55 -12.76 -8.33
N PRO A 125 -3.91 -11.84 -9.06
CA PRO A 125 -3.34 -10.64 -8.46
C PRO A 125 -4.45 -9.72 -7.98
N ILE A 126 -4.33 -9.22 -6.72
CA ILE A 126 -5.33 -8.35 -6.09
C ILE A 126 -4.75 -7.03 -5.60
N GLY A 127 -3.46 -6.82 -5.74
CA GLY A 127 -2.78 -5.60 -5.34
C GLY A 127 -1.27 -5.81 -5.26
N LEU A 128 -0.59 -4.76 -4.85
CA LEU A 128 0.86 -4.78 -4.65
C LEU A 128 1.24 -4.06 -3.36
N ASP A 129 2.39 -4.44 -2.84
CA ASP A 129 3.05 -3.76 -1.73
C ASP A 129 4.38 -3.18 -2.22
N LEU A 130 4.56 -1.89 -1.97
CA LEU A 130 5.82 -1.21 -2.27
C LEU A 130 6.83 -1.43 -1.15
N PRO A 131 8.13 -1.46 -1.45
CA PRO A 131 9.14 -1.34 -0.41
C PRO A 131 8.99 0.01 0.33
N ILE A 132 9.43 0.06 1.59
CA ILE A 132 9.32 1.26 2.45
C ILE A 132 10.01 2.47 1.80
N PHE A 133 11.10 2.22 1.09
CA PHE A 133 11.85 3.24 0.35
C PHE A 133 12.07 2.78 -1.08
N VAL A 134 11.95 3.72 -2.01
CA VAL A 134 12.31 3.55 -3.42
C VAL A 134 13.37 4.55 -3.81
N GLU A 135 14.18 4.22 -4.81
CA GLU A 135 15.18 5.11 -5.37
C GLU A 135 14.66 5.69 -6.69
N LEU A 136 14.49 7.01 -6.72
CA LEU A 136 13.97 7.72 -7.87
C LEU A 136 14.89 8.89 -8.24
N LYS A 137 14.97 9.18 -9.54
CA LYS A 137 15.78 10.27 -10.07
C LYS A 137 15.00 11.58 -10.02
N ILE A 138 15.69 12.66 -9.65
CA ILE A 138 15.15 14.01 -9.78
C ILE A 138 15.13 14.39 -11.26
N ALA A 139 13.93 14.53 -11.84
CA ALA A 139 13.75 14.96 -13.22
C ALA A 139 13.86 16.47 -13.37
N GLN A 140 13.33 17.23 -12.39
CA GLN A 140 13.36 18.69 -12.43
C GLN A 140 13.34 19.25 -11.01
N THR A 141 14.11 20.32 -10.76
CA THR A 141 14.05 21.06 -9.50
C THR A 141 14.49 22.51 -9.72
N GLU A 142 13.94 23.41 -8.90
CA GLU A 142 14.37 24.81 -8.93
C GLU A 142 15.82 24.97 -8.45
N PRO A 143 16.58 25.92 -9.00
CA PRO A 143 17.89 26.26 -8.46
C PRO A 143 17.72 26.73 -7.02
N GLY A 144 18.51 26.14 -6.10
CA GLY A 144 18.49 26.53 -4.68
C GLY A 144 18.93 27.98 -4.50
N VAL A 145 18.00 28.90 -4.33
CA VAL A 145 18.29 30.29 -3.98
C VAL A 145 18.54 30.35 -2.48
N LYS A 146 19.74 30.78 -2.07
CA LYS A 146 20.03 31.14 -0.68
C LYS A 146 19.31 32.44 -0.36
N GLY A 147 18.09 32.35 0.15
CA GLY A 147 17.42 33.47 0.80
C GLY A 147 17.67 33.40 2.29
N ASP A 148 17.97 34.54 2.92
CA ASP A 148 18.12 34.70 4.36
C ASP A 148 16.83 34.26 5.10
N SER A 149 16.80 33.04 5.59
CA SER A 149 15.84 32.65 6.59
C SER A 149 16.53 31.80 7.67
N SER A 150 16.76 32.44 8.77
CA SER A 150 17.46 31.95 9.97
C SER A 150 16.63 31.07 10.89
N SER A 151 15.79 30.16 10.35
CA SER A 151 15.19 29.10 11.17
C SER A 151 14.40 28.10 10.32
N GLY A 152 14.90 26.88 10.22
CA GLY A 152 14.23 25.76 9.59
C GLY A 152 15.05 25.19 8.41
N SER A 153 14.95 23.91 8.19
CA SER A 153 15.54 23.25 7.04
C SER A 153 14.87 23.78 5.75
N VAL A 154 15.55 24.65 5.05
CA VAL A 154 15.05 25.22 3.79
C VAL A 154 14.98 24.12 2.76
N THR A 155 13.78 23.84 2.27
CA THR A 155 13.51 22.83 1.25
C THR A 155 12.98 23.50 -0.01
N LYS A 156 13.15 22.82 -1.13
CA LYS A 156 12.60 23.20 -2.43
C LYS A 156 11.76 22.07 -3.01
N THR A 157 10.90 22.39 -3.97
CA THR A 157 10.12 21.39 -4.69
C THR A 157 11.00 20.75 -5.76
N ALA A 158 10.89 19.43 -5.86
CA ALA A 158 11.51 18.64 -6.90
C ALA A 158 10.50 17.69 -7.51
N LYS A 159 10.50 17.54 -8.82
CA LYS A 159 9.72 16.60 -9.59
C LYS A 159 10.56 15.37 -9.88
N LEU A 160 10.07 14.21 -9.51
CA LEU A 160 10.70 12.91 -9.77
C LEU A 160 10.42 12.43 -11.19
N GLU A 161 11.20 11.47 -11.67
CA GLU A 161 11.05 10.85 -12.99
C GLU A 161 9.67 10.19 -13.22
N THR A 162 8.99 9.82 -12.15
CA THR A 162 7.61 9.31 -12.16
C THR A 162 6.56 10.41 -12.30
N GLY A 163 6.96 11.67 -12.14
CA GLY A 163 6.05 12.83 -12.11
C GLY A 163 5.62 13.27 -10.70
N LEU A 164 5.91 12.45 -9.66
CA LEU A 164 5.63 12.80 -8.26
C LEU A 164 6.45 14.02 -7.84
N GLU A 165 5.81 14.98 -7.17
CA GLU A 165 6.47 16.16 -6.59
C GLU A 165 6.69 15.95 -5.09
N ILE A 166 7.91 16.18 -4.64
CA ILE A 166 8.31 16.07 -3.25
C ILE A 166 9.14 17.29 -2.81
N ARG A 167 9.22 17.51 -1.49
CA ARG A 167 10.12 18.51 -0.91
C ARG A 167 11.48 17.90 -0.66
N VAL A 168 12.54 18.56 -1.15
CA VAL A 168 13.93 18.11 -0.99
C VAL A 168 14.80 19.22 -0.41
N PRO A 169 15.93 18.91 0.27
CA PRO A 169 16.91 19.91 0.70
C PRO A 169 17.47 20.71 -0.49
N LEU A 170 17.87 21.97 -0.25
CA LEU A 170 18.37 22.88 -1.32
C LEU A 170 19.57 22.34 -2.09
N PHE A 171 20.40 21.50 -1.46
CA PHE A 171 21.61 20.95 -2.07
C PHE A 171 21.35 19.84 -3.11
N ILE A 172 20.14 19.28 -3.15
CA ILE A 172 19.77 18.24 -4.13
C ILE A 172 19.66 18.88 -5.51
N LYS A 173 20.27 18.21 -6.51
CA LYS A 173 20.31 18.68 -7.88
C LYS A 173 19.49 17.80 -8.82
N GLU A 174 19.16 18.36 -9.95
CA GLU A 174 18.58 17.64 -11.08
C GLU A 174 19.51 16.52 -11.53
N GLY A 175 18.95 15.35 -11.85
CA GLY A 175 19.69 14.15 -12.22
C GLY A 175 20.17 13.29 -11.06
N GLU A 176 20.14 13.77 -9.81
CA GLU A 176 20.51 12.96 -8.64
C GLU A 176 19.43 11.93 -8.33
N LYS A 177 19.87 10.74 -7.85
CA LYS A 177 18.97 9.72 -7.28
C LYS A 177 18.77 9.98 -5.79
N VAL A 178 17.53 9.88 -5.37
CA VAL A 178 17.13 10.09 -3.98
C VAL A 178 16.27 8.93 -3.48
N LYS A 179 16.38 8.63 -2.21
CA LYS A 179 15.47 7.71 -1.50
C LYS A 179 14.21 8.46 -1.13
N VAL A 180 13.07 7.88 -1.47
CA VAL A 180 11.74 8.42 -1.19
C VAL A 180 10.97 7.43 -0.33
N SER A 181 10.40 7.90 0.77
CA SER A 181 9.49 7.09 1.58
C SER A 181 8.16 6.91 0.86
N THR A 182 7.78 5.68 0.58
CA THR A 182 6.53 5.35 -0.10
C THR A 182 5.31 5.60 0.76
N GLU A 183 5.46 5.44 2.09
CA GLU A 183 4.37 5.66 3.06
C GLU A 183 4.10 7.15 3.28
N ARG A 184 5.18 7.98 3.42
CA ARG A 184 5.07 9.42 3.72
C ARG A 184 5.08 10.30 2.49
N ARG A 185 5.46 9.77 1.32
CA ARG A 185 5.62 10.49 0.05
C ARG A 185 6.62 11.65 0.18
N GLU A 186 7.72 11.43 0.87
CA GLU A 186 8.71 12.45 1.18
C GLU A 186 10.15 11.96 0.97
N PHE A 187 11.06 12.92 0.83
CA PHE A 187 12.49 12.65 0.75
C PHE A 187 13.00 11.98 2.03
N ALA A 188 13.68 10.87 1.89
CA ALA A 188 14.25 10.11 3.00
C ALA A 188 15.79 10.18 3.06
N GLY A 189 16.44 10.53 1.95
CA GLY A 189 17.90 10.62 1.87
C GLY A 189 18.43 10.60 0.44
N ARG A 190 19.74 10.67 0.29
CA ARG A 190 20.41 10.35 -0.98
C ARG A 190 20.44 8.83 -1.18
N ALA A 191 20.38 8.40 -2.43
CA ALA A 191 20.53 6.99 -2.81
C ALA A 191 21.98 6.55 -2.72
#